data_46024b20a14f9f456602962d0ca123f1
#
_entry.id   46024b20a14f9f456602962d0ca123f1
#
_cell.length_a   1.000
_cell.length_b   1.000
_cell.length_c   1.000
_cell.angle_alpha   90.00
_cell.angle_beta   90.00
_cell.angle_gamma   90.00
#
_symmetry.space_group_name_H-M   'P 1'
#
loop_
_entity.id
_entity.type
_entity.pdbx_description
1 polymer ?
#
loop_
_entity_poly.entity_id
_entity_poly.type
_entity_poly.pdbx_seq_one_letter_code
_entity_poly.pdbx_strand_id
1 'polypeptide(L)'
;RILDYDDGLSILPEFLNKDAVKRVSYVTLKDALGQASAFRKGVQLITQWKDGDEDFGPVKSWTNKDVLVIDSLTLMGESALRGALVFNNKKPTDQPTQPEWGTAARDVQHIIQYITGSEVPCNVVVTTHMQYMEGDLGVSKAYPTSVGSKLSTKIGRYFNCVCRIDTRASSKGVERTLRTVSDHKMDLKVTAPKLLEANYELDLAKLFDAIQKNAKNKLTNNTGGKTNV
;
A
#
# COMPACT_ATOMS: atom_id res chain seq x y z
N ARG A 1 10.19 -6.87 1.81
CA ARG A 1 9.37 -7.81 2.60
C ARG A 1 7.91 -7.58 2.24
N ILE A 2 7.15 -8.67 2.04
CA ILE A 2 5.79 -8.58 1.51
C ILE A 2 4.82 -9.27 2.47
N LEU A 3 3.79 -8.56 2.88
CA LEU A 3 2.59 -9.09 3.53
C LEU A 3 1.61 -9.46 2.43
N ASP A 4 1.52 -10.75 2.11
CA ASP A 4 0.69 -11.29 1.03
C ASP A 4 -0.68 -11.71 1.56
N TYR A 5 -1.66 -10.81 1.47
CA TYR A 5 -3.04 -11.10 1.84
C TYR A 5 -3.83 -11.75 0.70
N ASP A 6 -3.36 -11.63 -0.55
CA ASP A 6 -4.04 -12.13 -1.75
C ASP A 6 -3.69 -13.60 -2.05
N ASP A 7 -2.61 -14.13 -1.40
CA ASP A 7 -2.10 -15.48 -1.64
C ASP A 7 -1.67 -15.70 -3.10
N GLY A 8 -1.07 -14.66 -3.68
CA GLY A 8 -0.73 -14.63 -5.11
C GLY A 8 0.76 -14.81 -5.41
N LEU A 9 1.64 -14.80 -4.39
CA LEU A 9 3.07 -14.65 -4.58
C LEU A 9 3.85 -15.96 -4.75
N SER A 10 3.21 -17.11 -4.74
CA SER A 10 3.83 -18.41 -4.96
C SER A 10 4.57 -18.52 -6.31
N ILE A 11 4.16 -17.71 -7.29
CA ILE A 11 4.76 -17.66 -8.64
C ILE A 11 5.99 -16.72 -8.73
N LEU A 12 6.31 -15.94 -7.69
CA LEU A 12 7.42 -14.99 -7.73
C LEU A 12 8.77 -15.59 -8.16
N PRO A 13 9.15 -16.80 -7.72
CA PRO A 13 10.41 -17.39 -8.14
C PRO A 13 10.55 -17.61 -9.65
N GLU A 14 9.43 -17.69 -10.39
CA GLU A 14 9.46 -17.84 -11.85
C GLU A 14 9.84 -16.53 -12.57
N PHE A 15 9.58 -15.39 -11.93
CA PHE A 15 9.84 -14.06 -12.49
C PHE A 15 11.12 -13.41 -11.96
N LEU A 16 11.67 -13.91 -10.86
CA LEU A 16 12.84 -13.34 -10.22
C LEU A 16 14.09 -14.15 -10.53
N ASN A 17 15.20 -13.47 -10.78
CA ASN A 17 16.49 -14.15 -10.84
C ASN A 17 16.93 -14.60 -9.43
N LYS A 18 17.92 -15.51 -9.37
CA LYS A 18 18.39 -16.13 -8.11
C LYS A 18 18.81 -15.10 -7.04
N ASP A 19 19.38 -13.98 -7.44
CA ASP A 19 19.85 -12.95 -6.50
C ASP A 19 18.71 -12.06 -6.04
N ALA A 20 17.70 -11.83 -6.86
CA ALA A 20 16.49 -11.13 -6.48
C ALA A 20 15.64 -11.95 -5.49
N VAL A 21 15.51 -13.27 -5.71
CA VAL A 21 14.80 -14.18 -4.80
C VAL A 21 15.36 -14.10 -3.38
N LYS A 22 16.70 -14.08 -3.22
CA LYS A 22 17.36 -13.99 -1.89
C LYS A 22 17.04 -12.71 -1.13
N ARG A 23 16.58 -11.66 -1.81
CA ARG A 23 16.26 -10.35 -1.21
C ARG A 23 14.78 -10.18 -0.91
N VAL A 24 13.95 -11.13 -1.31
CA VAL A 24 12.50 -11.10 -1.10
C VAL A 24 12.14 -12.13 -0.04
N SER A 25 11.45 -11.66 1.00
CA SER A 25 10.74 -12.50 1.97
C SER A 25 9.28 -12.11 1.91
N TYR A 26 8.36 -13.07 1.86
CA TYR A 26 6.93 -12.81 1.93
C TYR A 26 6.25 -13.78 2.88
N VAL A 27 5.21 -13.31 3.53
CA VAL A 27 4.39 -14.11 4.42
C VAL A 27 2.95 -14.06 3.94
N THR A 28 2.40 -15.21 3.59
CA THR A 28 0.99 -15.32 3.21
C THR A 28 0.10 -15.19 4.44
N LEU A 29 -0.83 -14.24 4.38
CA LEU A 29 -1.72 -13.82 5.46
C LEU A 29 -3.18 -14.05 5.07
N LYS A 30 -3.56 -15.32 5.03
CA LYS A 30 -4.90 -15.74 4.66
C LYS A 30 -5.64 -16.33 5.86
N ASP A 31 -6.85 -15.85 6.10
CA ASP A 31 -7.72 -16.45 7.11
C ASP A 31 -8.35 -17.73 6.56
N ALA A 32 -8.16 -18.84 7.26
CA ALA A 32 -8.94 -20.05 6.98
C ALA A 32 -10.41 -19.84 7.34
N LEU A 33 -11.28 -20.69 6.82
CA LEU A 33 -12.72 -20.62 7.10
C LEU A 33 -12.98 -20.63 8.61
N GLY A 34 -13.70 -19.63 9.10
CA GLY A 34 -14.02 -19.47 10.51
C GLY A 34 -12.88 -18.93 11.38
N GLN A 35 -11.76 -18.51 10.78
CA GLN A 35 -10.65 -17.87 11.48
C GLN A 35 -10.57 -16.36 11.16
N ALA A 36 -9.90 -15.61 12.03
CA ALA A 36 -9.68 -14.17 11.90
C ALA A 36 -8.35 -13.78 12.55
N SER A 37 -7.25 -14.24 12.00
CA SER A 37 -5.91 -14.06 12.58
C SER A 37 -4.94 -13.30 11.66
N ALA A 38 -5.22 -13.24 10.36
CA ALA A 38 -4.30 -12.75 9.35
C ALA A 38 -3.96 -11.26 9.56
N PHE A 39 -4.94 -10.41 9.85
CA PHE A 39 -4.69 -9.00 10.13
C PHE A 39 -3.75 -8.82 11.34
N ARG A 40 -4.05 -9.47 12.46
CA ARG A 40 -3.23 -9.41 13.67
C ARG A 40 -1.81 -9.92 13.42
N LYS A 41 -1.66 -11.02 12.68
CA LYS A 41 -0.35 -11.56 12.29
C LYS A 41 0.43 -10.56 11.44
N GLY A 42 -0.20 -9.87 10.48
CA GLY A 42 0.42 -8.80 9.72
C GLY A 42 0.90 -7.64 10.58
N VAL A 43 0.10 -7.21 11.56
CA VAL A 43 0.51 -6.19 12.55
C VAL A 43 1.71 -6.65 13.38
N GLN A 44 1.74 -7.92 13.81
CA GLN A 44 2.88 -8.49 14.52
C GLN A 44 4.16 -8.45 13.66
N LEU A 45 4.07 -8.80 12.37
CA LEU A 45 5.21 -8.74 11.45
C LEU A 45 5.71 -7.29 11.23
N ILE A 46 4.83 -6.31 11.19
CA ILE A 46 5.21 -4.89 11.11
C ILE A 46 5.97 -4.45 12.37
N THR A 47 5.55 -4.92 13.54
CA THR A 47 6.18 -4.59 14.82
C THR A 47 7.46 -5.36 15.11
N GLN A 48 7.57 -6.58 14.59
CA GLN A 48 8.74 -7.45 14.69
C GLN A 48 8.66 -8.48 13.55
N TRP A 49 9.41 -8.24 12.49
CA TRP A 49 9.42 -9.18 11.36
C TRP A 49 10.33 -10.36 11.65
N LYS A 50 9.70 -11.47 11.94
CA LYS A 50 10.37 -12.74 12.13
C LYS A 50 9.70 -13.78 11.23
N ASP A 51 10.50 -14.43 10.39
CA ASP A 51 10.07 -15.45 9.44
C ASP A 51 11.05 -16.64 9.48
N GLY A 52 10.60 -17.74 10.08
CA GLY A 52 11.48 -18.87 10.38
C GLY A 52 12.63 -18.46 11.29
N ASP A 53 13.85 -18.73 10.83
CA ASP A 53 15.10 -18.38 11.52
C ASP A 53 15.58 -16.94 11.22
N GLU A 54 14.95 -16.25 10.26
CA GLU A 54 15.28 -14.89 9.89
C GLU A 54 14.57 -13.89 10.79
N ASP A 55 15.31 -12.97 11.37
CA ASP A 55 14.81 -11.86 12.19
C ASP A 55 15.26 -10.54 11.57
N PHE A 56 14.32 -9.84 10.92
CA PHE A 56 14.54 -8.54 10.30
C PHE A 56 14.21 -7.36 11.21
N GLY A 57 13.81 -7.64 12.44
CA GLY A 57 13.42 -6.62 13.42
C GLY A 57 12.14 -5.86 13.08
N PRO A 58 11.83 -4.80 13.85
CA PRO A 58 10.67 -3.95 13.60
C PRO A 58 10.87 -3.09 12.35
N VAL A 59 9.81 -2.83 11.59
CA VAL A 59 9.86 -2.04 10.34
C VAL A 59 10.45 -0.64 10.56
N LYS A 60 10.30 -0.06 11.76
CA LYS A 60 10.91 1.23 12.13
C LYS A 60 12.44 1.20 12.18
N SER A 61 13.08 0.03 12.29
CA SER A 61 14.55 -0.11 12.26
C SER A 61 15.11 -0.35 10.86
N TRP A 62 14.25 -0.51 9.84
CA TRP A 62 14.68 -0.70 8.47
C TRP A 62 15.25 0.59 7.89
N THR A 63 15.76 0.52 6.68
CA THR A 63 16.40 1.65 6.01
C THR A 63 15.65 2.03 4.73
N ASN A 64 16.02 3.13 4.11
CA ASN A 64 15.50 3.54 2.81
C ASN A 64 15.88 2.60 1.64
N LYS A 65 16.70 1.57 1.90
CA LYS A 65 17.00 0.49 0.95
C LYS A 65 16.03 -0.68 1.06
N ASP A 66 15.28 -0.72 2.15
CA ASP A 66 14.27 -1.74 2.38
C ASP A 66 12.91 -1.29 1.83
N VAL A 67 12.09 -2.27 1.48
CA VAL A 67 10.73 -2.03 1.00
C VAL A 67 9.76 -2.93 1.77
N LEU A 68 8.77 -2.30 2.40
CA LEU A 68 7.59 -2.99 2.90
C LEU A 68 6.52 -2.98 1.83
N VAL A 69 5.98 -4.13 1.50
CA VAL A 69 4.84 -4.26 0.57
C VAL A 69 3.65 -4.85 1.31
N ILE A 70 2.47 -4.27 1.13
CA ILE A 70 1.18 -4.85 1.53
C ILE A 70 0.40 -5.17 0.27
N ASP A 71 0.18 -6.44 0.02
CA ASP A 71 -0.53 -6.97 -1.15
C ASP A 71 -1.68 -7.87 -0.68
N SER A 72 -2.89 -7.36 -0.60
CA SER A 72 -3.39 -6.01 -0.86
C SER A 72 -4.07 -5.38 0.36
N LEU A 73 -4.23 -4.06 0.33
CA LEU A 73 -5.03 -3.30 1.30
C LEU A 73 -6.49 -3.79 1.34
N THR A 74 -7.01 -4.23 0.21
CA THR A 74 -8.38 -4.73 0.08
C THR A 74 -8.59 -5.94 0.98
N LEU A 75 -7.78 -6.99 0.82
CA LEU A 75 -7.93 -8.21 1.61
C LEU A 75 -7.39 -8.06 3.04
N MET A 76 -6.42 -7.17 3.26
CA MET A 76 -6.06 -6.76 4.63
C MET A 76 -7.27 -6.15 5.36
N GLY A 77 -8.05 -5.30 4.68
CA GLY A 77 -9.27 -4.70 5.22
C GLY A 77 -10.35 -5.72 5.55
N GLU A 78 -10.55 -6.71 4.69
CA GLU A 78 -11.48 -7.81 4.96
C GLU A 78 -11.05 -8.64 6.18
N SER A 79 -9.75 -8.92 6.30
CA SER A 79 -9.23 -9.64 7.46
C SER A 79 -9.38 -8.83 8.74
N ALA A 80 -9.19 -7.51 8.71
CA ALA A 80 -9.45 -6.63 9.83
C ALA A 80 -10.93 -6.67 10.25
N LEU A 81 -11.85 -6.72 9.28
CA LEU A 81 -13.28 -6.82 9.56
C LEU A 81 -13.65 -8.14 10.24
N ARG A 82 -13.08 -9.27 9.80
CA ARG A 82 -13.24 -10.56 10.49
C ARG A 82 -12.70 -10.49 11.92
N GLY A 83 -11.54 -9.84 12.11
CA GLY A 83 -10.97 -9.60 13.44
C GLY A 83 -11.89 -8.78 14.35
N ALA A 84 -12.53 -7.75 13.81
CA ALA A 84 -13.49 -6.93 14.55
C ALA A 84 -14.75 -7.69 14.95
N LEU A 85 -15.23 -8.62 14.11
CA LEU A 85 -16.34 -9.53 14.46
C LEU A 85 -15.97 -10.40 15.67
N VAL A 86 -14.79 -11.04 15.62
CA VAL A 86 -14.33 -11.89 16.75
C VAL A 86 -14.13 -11.06 18.03
N PHE A 87 -13.59 -9.86 17.92
CA PHE A 87 -13.44 -8.96 19.06
C PHE A 87 -14.79 -8.63 19.74
N ASN A 88 -15.86 -8.56 18.95
CA ASN A 88 -17.23 -8.34 19.43
C ASN A 88 -17.99 -9.65 19.74
N ASN A 89 -17.28 -10.77 19.97
CA ASN A 89 -17.85 -12.08 20.27
C ASN A 89 -18.80 -12.62 19.19
N LYS A 90 -18.57 -12.27 17.93
CA LYS A 90 -19.25 -12.79 16.75
C LYS A 90 -18.37 -13.81 16.01
N LYS A 91 -18.98 -14.64 15.19
CA LYS A 91 -18.23 -15.51 14.30
C LYS A 91 -17.62 -14.69 13.14
N PRO A 92 -16.46 -15.05 12.61
CA PRO A 92 -15.86 -14.37 11.44
C PRO A 92 -16.75 -14.35 10.20
N THR A 93 -17.76 -15.22 10.16
CA THR A 93 -18.73 -15.38 9.06
C THR A 93 -20.04 -14.63 9.28
N ASP A 94 -20.22 -14.02 10.46
CA ASP A 94 -21.44 -13.29 10.77
C ASP A 94 -21.53 -11.98 9.97
N GLN A 95 -22.73 -11.45 9.82
CA GLN A 95 -22.96 -10.16 9.18
C GLN A 95 -22.38 -9.03 10.05
N PRO A 96 -21.46 -8.21 9.53
CA PRO A 96 -20.95 -7.07 10.29
C PRO A 96 -21.99 -5.96 10.39
N THR A 97 -21.97 -5.28 11.53
CA THR A 97 -22.77 -4.08 11.79
C THR A 97 -21.88 -2.83 11.87
N GLN A 98 -22.44 -1.65 12.09
CA GLN A 98 -21.67 -0.40 12.12
C GLN A 98 -20.47 -0.40 13.10
N PRO A 99 -20.56 -0.97 14.32
CA PRO A 99 -19.42 -1.07 15.21
C PRO A 99 -18.23 -1.83 14.64
N GLU A 100 -18.44 -2.99 14.00
CA GLU A 100 -17.37 -3.79 13.43
C GLU A 100 -16.72 -3.08 12.23
N TRP A 101 -17.52 -2.47 11.35
CA TRP A 101 -17.01 -1.63 10.27
C TRP A 101 -16.17 -0.47 10.81
N GLY A 102 -16.64 0.20 11.86
CA GLY A 102 -15.93 1.31 12.49
C GLY A 102 -14.60 0.89 13.12
N THR A 103 -14.58 -0.27 13.81
CA THR A 103 -13.37 -0.83 14.41
C THR A 103 -12.35 -1.21 13.34
N ALA A 104 -12.75 -2.00 12.36
CA ALA A 104 -11.87 -2.42 11.27
C ALA A 104 -11.29 -1.22 10.48
N ALA A 105 -12.12 -0.21 10.18
CA ALA A 105 -11.66 0.98 9.48
C ALA A 105 -10.62 1.76 10.29
N ARG A 106 -10.81 1.90 11.60
CA ARG A 106 -9.86 2.56 12.50
C ARG A 106 -8.56 1.78 12.59
N ASP A 107 -8.61 0.47 12.74
CA ASP A 107 -7.43 -0.38 12.87
C ASP A 107 -6.58 -0.35 11.59
N VAL A 108 -7.19 -0.49 10.42
CA VAL A 108 -6.51 -0.35 9.12
C VAL A 108 -5.92 1.06 8.98
N GLN A 109 -6.68 2.11 9.31
CA GLN A 109 -6.19 3.48 9.25
C GLN A 109 -4.97 3.69 10.15
N HIS A 110 -4.96 3.18 11.38
CA HIS A 110 -3.84 3.30 12.31
C HIS A 110 -2.58 2.63 11.76
N ILE A 111 -2.69 1.43 11.18
CA ILE A 111 -1.54 0.75 10.56
C ILE A 111 -1.00 1.55 9.38
N ILE A 112 -1.87 2.03 8.49
CA ILE A 112 -1.44 2.85 7.36
C ILE A 112 -0.76 4.15 7.84
N GLN A 113 -1.32 4.83 8.83
CA GLN A 113 -0.71 6.02 9.42
C GLN A 113 0.68 5.73 10.02
N TYR A 114 0.83 4.61 10.71
CA TYR A 114 2.10 4.20 11.29
C TYR A 114 3.16 3.94 10.22
N ILE A 115 2.87 3.07 9.24
CA ILE A 115 3.86 2.69 8.23
C ILE A 115 4.20 3.82 7.23
N THR A 116 3.33 4.81 7.08
CA THR A 116 3.58 6.00 6.26
C THR A 116 4.09 7.19 7.06
N GLY A 117 4.24 7.04 8.36
CA GLY A 117 4.76 8.07 9.27
C GLY A 117 6.29 8.20 9.21
N SER A 118 6.79 9.30 9.75
CA SER A 118 8.24 9.62 9.75
C SER A 118 9.10 8.66 10.57
N GLU A 119 8.51 7.86 11.44
CA GLU A 119 9.22 6.86 12.25
C GLU A 119 9.59 5.60 11.46
N VAL A 120 9.01 5.41 10.26
CA VAL A 120 9.29 4.29 9.38
C VAL A 120 10.11 4.77 8.18
N PRO A 121 11.43 4.56 8.17
CA PRO A 121 12.31 5.13 7.17
C PRO A 121 12.38 4.35 5.86
N CYS A 122 11.82 3.14 5.79
CA CYS A 122 11.81 2.32 4.59
C CYS A 122 10.79 2.81 3.56
N ASN A 123 10.95 2.37 2.32
CA ASN A 123 9.93 2.59 1.30
C ASN A 123 8.71 1.69 1.55
N VAL A 124 7.51 2.24 1.36
CA VAL A 124 6.26 1.50 1.54
C VAL A 124 5.47 1.47 0.25
N VAL A 125 5.08 0.27 -0.16
CA VAL A 125 4.20 0.03 -1.31
C VAL A 125 2.95 -0.67 -0.83
N VAL A 126 1.79 -0.15 -1.20
CA VAL A 126 0.51 -0.77 -0.88
C VAL A 126 -0.27 -0.93 -2.18
N THR A 127 -0.56 -2.17 -2.55
CA THR A 127 -1.46 -2.46 -3.66
C THR A 127 -2.90 -2.46 -3.19
N THR A 128 -3.82 -2.19 -4.07
CA THR A 128 -5.25 -2.22 -3.77
C THR A 128 -6.07 -2.43 -5.04
N HIS A 129 -7.22 -3.07 -4.93
CA HIS A 129 -8.22 -3.06 -5.98
C HIS A 129 -8.89 -1.68 -6.06
N MET A 130 -9.49 -1.40 -7.18
CA MET A 130 -10.29 -0.18 -7.36
C MET A 130 -11.77 -0.49 -7.23
N GLN A 131 -12.51 0.41 -6.58
CA GLN A 131 -13.97 0.42 -6.59
C GLN A 131 -14.48 1.74 -7.15
N TYR A 132 -15.56 1.66 -7.91
CA TYR A 132 -16.23 2.85 -8.42
C TYR A 132 -17.37 3.21 -7.48
N MET A 133 -17.44 4.49 -7.10
CA MET A 133 -18.51 5.04 -6.29
C MET A 133 -19.14 6.21 -7.02
N GLU A 134 -20.47 6.24 -7.04
CA GLU A 134 -21.24 7.34 -7.61
C GLU A 134 -21.21 8.53 -6.66
N GLY A 135 -20.84 9.70 -7.16
CA GLY A 135 -20.87 10.96 -6.42
C GLY A 135 -22.22 11.68 -6.58
N ASP A 136 -22.39 12.77 -5.85
CA ASP A 136 -23.65 13.55 -5.76
C ASP A 136 -24.19 14.07 -7.11
N LEU A 137 -23.37 14.10 -8.16
CA LEU A 137 -23.75 14.55 -9.50
C LEU A 137 -23.87 13.40 -10.53
N GLY A 138 -23.99 12.16 -10.07
CA GLY A 138 -24.04 10.98 -10.96
C GLY A 138 -22.71 10.66 -11.63
N VAL A 139 -21.61 11.32 -11.25
CA VAL A 139 -20.27 11.04 -11.78
C VAL A 139 -19.63 9.94 -10.95
N SER A 140 -19.33 8.82 -11.60
CA SER A 140 -18.65 7.70 -10.95
C SER A 140 -17.14 7.96 -10.88
N LYS A 141 -16.57 7.95 -9.66
CA LYS A 141 -15.14 8.03 -9.41
C LYS A 141 -14.58 6.73 -8.85
N ALA A 142 -13.38 6.40 -9.27
CA ALA A 142 -12.63 5.25 -8.77
C ALA A 142 -11.82 5.63 -7.51
N TYR A 143 -11.89 4.75 -6.52
CA TYR A 143 -11.14 4.87 -5.26
C TYR A 143 -10.40 3.58 -4.95
N PRO A 144 -9.26 3.67 -4.21
CA PRO A 144 -8.62 2.48 -3.64
C PRO A 144 -9.60 1.74 -2.73
N THR A 145 -9.75 0.44 -2.92
CA THR A 145 -10.63 -0.37 -2.06
C THR A 145 -9.96 -0.63 -0.72
N SER A 146 -10.63 -0.22 0.35
CA SER A 146 -10.26 -0.49 1.74
C SER A 146 -11.51 -0.90 2.50
N VAL A 147 -11.42 -1.01 3.83
CA VAL A 147 -12.55 -1.37 4.67
C VAL A 147 -13.53 -0.18 4.79
N GLY A 148 -14.70 -0.35 4.21
CA GLY A 148 -15.76 0.66 4.20
C GLY A 148 -15.51 1.85 3.26
N SER A 149 -16.58 2.42 2.74
CA SER A 149 -16.54 3.52 1.76
C SER A 149 -15.86 4.79 2.29
N LYS A 150 -16.10 5.12 3.58
CA LYS A 150 -15.52 6.32 4.22
C LYS A 150 -13.99 6.29 4.28
N LEU A 151 -13.38 5.12 4.51
CA LEU A 151 -11.92 5.00 4.51
C LEU A 151 -11.38 4.96 3.09
N SER A 152 -12.01 4.24 2.18
CA SER A 152 -11.63 4.14 0.77
C SER A 152 -11.45 5.51 0.10
N THR A 153 -12.33 6.47 0.36
CA THR A 153 -12.23 7.83 -0.20
C THR A 153 -11.09 8.67 0.40
N LYS A 154 -10.56 8.25 1.55
CA LYS A 154 -9.59 9.04 2.31
C LYS A 154 -8.19 8.44 2.37
N ILE A 155 -8.06 7.14 2.11
CA ILE A 155 -6.82 6.39 2.37
C ILE A 155 -5.62 6.94 1.58
N GLY A 156 -5.83 7.40 0.36
CA GLY A 156 -4.78 7.95 -0.50
C GLY A 156 -4.05 9.17 0.10
N ARG A 157 -4.67 9.88 1.07
CA ARG A 157 -4.05 11.06 1.69
C ARG A 157 -2.78 10.74 2.49
N TYR A 158 -2.65 9.50 2.98
CA TYR A 158 -1.50 9.08 3.79
C TYR A 158 -0.26 8.78 2.95
N PHE A 159 -0.38 8.65 1.64
CA PHE A 159 0.71 8.29 0.74
C PHE A 159 1.28 9.52 0.03
N ASN A 160 2.57 9.49 -0.25
CA ASN A 160 3.26 10.51 -1.04
C ASN A 160 2.94 10.39 -2.54
N CYS A 161 2.64 9.17 -2.98
CA CYS A 161 2.27 8.87 -4.34
C CYS A 161 1.06 7.92 -4.36
N VAL A 162 0.05 8.27 -5.13
CA VAL A 162 -1.09 7.40 -5.46
C VAL A 162 -1.13 7.32 -6.97
N CYS A 163 -0.91 6.13 -7.51
CA CYS A 163 -0.86 5.89 -8.94
C CYS A 163 -1.73 4.70 -9.33
N ARG A 164 -2.08 4.62 -10.59
CA ARG A 164 -2.85 3.54 -11.18
C ARG A 164 -2.00 2.76 -12.17
N ILE A 165 -2.13 1.45 -12.18
CA ILE A 165 -1.58 0.62 -13.24
C ILE A 165 -2.62 0.56 -14.35
N ASP A 166 -2.25 1.10 -15.52
CA ASP A 166 -3.02 0.98 -16.74
C ASP A 166 -2.48 -0.18 -17.57
N THR A 167 -3.39 -0.96 -18.13
CA THR A 167 -3.06 -2.10 -18.99
C THR A 167 -3.61 -1.84 -20.39
N ARG A 168 -2.74 -1.92 -21.39
CA ARG A 168 -3.10 -1.75 -22.80
C ARG A 168 -2.72 -3.00 -23.57
N ALA A 169 -3.69 -3.63 -24.22
CA ALA A 169 -3.44 -4.72 -25.15
C ALA A 169 -3.08 -4.13 -26.53
N SER A 170 -2.06 -4.68 -27.17
CA SER A 170 -1.64 -4.37 -28.53
C SER A 170 -1.29 -5.64 -29.29
N SER A 171 -1.06 -5.53 -30.61
CA SER A 171 -0.57 -6.66 -31.42
C SER A 171 0.82 -7.17 -30.99
N LYS A 172 1.56 -6.40 -30.21
CA LYS A 172 2.89 -6.74 -29.68
C LYS A 172 2.83 -7.35 -28.26
N GLY A 173 1.62 -7.50 -27.70
CA GLY A 173 1.42 -8.03 -26.35
C GLY A 173 0.73 -7.04 -25.41
N VAL A 174 0.86 -7.30 -24.13
CA VAL A 174 0.25 -6.48 -23.06
C VAL A 174 1.30 -5.54 -22.49
N GLU A 175 1.04 -4.25 -22.63
CA GLU A 175 1.84 -3.18 -22.02
C GLU A 175 1.17 -2.73 -20.71
N ARG A 176 1.96 -2.53 -19.67
CA ARG A 176 1.53 -1.98 -18.39
C ARG A 176 2.30 -0.71 -18.10
N THR A 177 1.59 0.34 -17.77
CA THR A 177 2.16 1.65 -17.42
C THR A 177 1.63 2.12 -16.08
N LEU A 178 2.41 2.95 -15.40
CA LEU A 178 2.03 3.58 -14.15
C LEU A 178 1.50 4.98 -14.45
N ARG A 179 0.21 5.20 -14.26
CA ARG A 179 -0.41 6.53 -14.38
C ARG A 179 -0.25 7.31 -13.08
N THR A 180 0.27 8.51 -13.18
CA THR A 180 0.54 9.40 -12.04
C THR A 180 -0.28 10.69 -12.07
N VAL A 181 -1.02 10.95 -13.14
CA VAL A 181 -1.83 12.16 -13.34
C VAL A 181 -3.31 11.83 -13.18
N SER A 182 -3.98 12.63 -12.34
CA SER A 182 -5.44 12.55 -12.13
C SER A 182 -6.21 12.75 -13.43
N ASP A 183 -7.38 12.16 -13.50
CA ASP A 183 -8.38 12.41 -14.51
C ASP A 183 -9.77 12.62 -13.85
N HIS A 184 -10.80 12.80 -14.67
CA HIS A 184 -12.17 13.01 -14.17
C HIS A 184 -12.76 11.80 -13.43
N LYS A 185 -12.13 10.62 -13.59
CA LYS A 185 -12.61 9.36 -12.99
C LYS A 185 -11.80 8.96 -11.75
N MET A 186 -10.60 9.51 -11.54
CA MET A 186 -9.73 9.10 -10.46
C MET A 186 -8.81 10.22 -9.99
N ASP A 187 -8.80 10.44 -8.69
CA ASP A 187 -7.85 11.37 -8.05
C ASP A 187 -6.55 10.62 -7.73
N LEU A 188 -5.48 10.98 -8.42
CA LEU A 188 -4.13 10.49 -8.19
C LEU A 188 -3.30 11.57 -7.47
N LYS A 189 -2.20 11.18 -6.87
CA LYS A 189 -1.37 12.09 -6.08
C LYS A 189 0.10 11.80 -6.31
N VAL A 190 0.89 12.85 -6.54
CA VAL A 190 2.33 12.76 -6.62
C VAL A 190 2.96 13.97 -5.96
N THR A 191 3.88 13.76 -5.01
CA THR A 191 4.57 14.85 -4.30
C THR A 191 5.71 15.47 -5.09
N ALA A 192 6.10 14.86 -6.21
CA ALA A 192 7.17 15.35 -7.10
C ALA A 192 6.68 15.55 -8.54
N PRO A 193 5.63 16.35 -8.79
CA PRO A 193 4.95 16.41 -10.09
C PRO A 193 5.84 16.93 -11.23
N LYS A 194 6.86 17.74 -10.93
CA LYS A 194 7.77 18.29 -11.96
C LYS A 194 8.76 17.26 -12.52
N LEU A 195 8.96 16.14 -11.84
CA LEU A 195 9.90 15.09 -12.20
C LEU A 195 9.20 13.84 -12.74
N LEU A 196 7.88 13.77 -12.63
CA LEU A 196 7.09 12.61 -12.99
C LEU A 196 6.30 12.91 -14.27
N GLU A 197 6.41 12.04 -15.24
CA GLU A 197 5.62 12.08 -16.47
C GLU A 197 4.20 11.53 -16.23
N ALA A 198 3.28 11.82 -17.13
CA ALA A 198 1.88 11.36 -17.02
C ALA A 198 1.75 9.83 -17.02
N ASN A 199 2.63 9.15 -17.76
CA ASN A 199 2.70 7.69 -17.82
C ASN A 199 4.15 7.27 -17.60
N TYR A 200 4.39 6.53 -16.53
CA TYR A 200 5.68 5.96 -16.21
C TYR A 200 5.77 4.52 -16.70
N GLU A 201 6.97 4.12 -17.09
CA GLU A 201 7.31 2.70 -17.12
C GLU A 201 7.00 2.08 -15.74
N LEU A 202 6.50 0.85 -15.72
CA LEU A 202 6.20 0.14 -14.47
C LEU A 202 7.50 -0.29 -13.77
N ASP A 203 8.22 0.70 -13.26
CA ASP A 203 9.48 0.55 -12.52
C ASP A 203 9.46 1.41 -11.25
N LEU A 204 9.16 0.77 -10.13
CA LEU A 204 9.06 1.45 -8.84
C LEU A 204 10.42 1.98 -8.35
N ALA A 205 11.54 1.39 -8.75
CA ALA A 205 12.86 1.88 -8.36
C ALA A 205 13.12 3.26 -8.98
N LYS A 206 12.81 3.44 -10.26
CA LYS A 206 12.88 4.75 -10.93
C LYS A 206 11.96 5.78 -10.27
N LEU A 207 10.75 5.35 -9.88
CA LEU A 207 9.80 6.22 -9.19
C LEU A 207 10.33 6.68 -7.82
N PHE A 208 10.85 5.77 -7.01
CA PHE A 208 11.44 6.10 -5.71
C PHE A 208 12.65 7.02 -5.85
N ASP A 209 13.54 6.76 -6.79
CA ASP A 209 14.69 7.62 -7.08
C ASP A 209 14.27 9.04 -7.47
N ALA A 210 13.25 9.18 -8.31
CA ALA A 210 12.72 10.48 -8.71
C ALA A 210 12.14 11.26 -7.52
N ILE A 211 11.40 10.60 -6.64
CA ILE A 211 10.83 11.20 -5.42
C ILE A 211 11.95 11.64 -4.47
N GLN A 212 12.96 10.79 -4.24
CA GLN A 212 14.07 11.10 -3.32
C GLN A 212 14.96 12.24 -3.84
N LYS A 213 15.29 12.26 -5.15
CA LYS A 213 16.05 13.36 -5.77
C LYS A 213 15.33 14.69 -5.65
N ASN A 214 14.01 14.71 -5.84
CA ASN A 214 13.21 15.92 -5.70
C ASN A 214 13.21 16.45 -4.23
N ALA A 215 13.14 15.56 -3.25
CA ALA A 215 13.20 15.93 -1.83
C ALA A 215 14.56 16.57 -1.48
N LYS A 216 15.68 16.01 -1.94
CA LYS A 216 17.03 16.56 -1.72
C LYS A 216 17.20 17.95 -2.34
N ASN A 217 16.76 18.14 -3.59
CA ASN A 217 16.88 19.43 -4.29
C ASN A 217 16.07 20.54 -3.62
N LYS A 218 14.94 20.24 -2.99
CA LYS A 218 14.17 21.24 -2.23
C LYS A 218 14.88 21.70 -0.96
N LEU A 219 15.57 20.81 -0.27
CA LEU A 219 16.33 21.15 0.94
C LEU A 219 17.55 22.03 0.62
N THR A 220 18.31 21.73 -0.43
CA THR A 220 19.48 22.53 -0.83
C THR A 220 19.11 23.93 -1.32
N ASN A 221 17.99 24.10 -2.00
CA ASN A 221 17.52 25.41 -2.46
C ASN A 221 17.00 26.32 -1.32
N ASN A 222 16.52 25.72 -0.22
CA ASN A 222 16.07 26.49 0.94
C ASN A 222 17.21 26.91 1.88
N THR A 223 18.37 26.27 1.82
CA THR A 223 19.56 26.63 2.62
C THR A 223 20.45 27.66 1.92
N GLY A 224 20.29 27.89 0.62
CA GLY A 224 21.03 28.89 -0.17
C GLY A 224 20.45 30.32 -0.14
N GLY A 225 19.37 30.56 0.58
CA GLY A 225 18.63 31.82 0.58
C GLY A 225 18.73 32.67 1.85
N LYS A 226 19.82 32.55 2.63
CA LYS A 226 20.08 33.46 3.79
C LYS A 226 21.53 33.94 3.83
N THR A 227 21.82 34.90 2.98
CA THR A 227 22.80 35.91 3.28
C THR A 227 22.56 37.09 2.34
N ASN A 228 21.88 38.08 2.85
CA ASN A 228 22.11 39.50 2.58
C ASN A 228 21.01 40.30 3.27
N VAL A 229 21.25 40.80 4.46
CA VAL A 229 21.27 42.23 4.87
C VAL A 229 21.99 42.30 6.19
#